data_77067d9b9182f1e5649b113665b76074
#
_entry.id   77067d9b9182f1e5649b113665b76074
#
_cell.length_a   1.000
_cell.length_b   1.000
_cell.length_c   1.000
_cell.angle_alpha   90.00
_cell.angle_beta   90.00
_cell.angle_gamma   90.00
#
_symmetry.space_group_name_H-M   'P 1'
#
loop_
_entity.id
_entity.type
_entity.pdbx_description
1 polymer ?
#
loop_
_entity_poly.entity_id
_entity_poly.type
_entity_poly.pdbx_seq_one_letter_code
_entity_poly.pdbx_strand_id
1 'polypeptide(L)'
;MATIQSGTIRVIYEDDNFLVVDKPSGIPTHAPNDSIQGVAEILGEARGLRLGVHQRLDAATSGVLAFSKSAQGATRLGKAFELRNVKKTYRALVCGIPKTASGQWTHTLVHEGGVTKASPQGKMAKLRYRTVATIGPFALLEIDLMTGITHQIR
;
A
#
# COMPACT_ATOMS: atom_id res chain seq x y z
N MET A 1 -13.59 12.17 17.92
CA MET A 1 -12.57 11.78 16.91
C MET A 1 -12.31 12.98 16.02
N ALA A 2 -11.05 13.35 15.77
CA ALA A 2 -10.74 14.47 14.88
C ALA A 2 -11.15 14.10 13.44
N THR A 3 -11.99 14.91 12.82
CA THR A 3 -12.35 14.75 11.41
C THR A 3 -11.12 15.10 10.57
N ILE A 4 -10.60 14.12 9.83
CA ILE A 4 -9.47 14.34 8.93
C ILE A 4 -10.00 15.09 7.71
N GLN A 5 -9.48 16.29 7.49
CA GLN A 5 -9.86 17.12 6.34
C GLN A 5 -9.03 16.75 5.11
N SER A 6 -9.60 16.95 3.93
CA SER A 6 -8.92 16.72 2.63
C SER A 6 -7.58 17.46 2.50
N GLY A 7 -7.43 18.62 3.16
CA GLY A 7 -6.20 19.42 3.16
C GLY A 7 -4.99 18.77 3.86
N THR A 8 -5.20 17.72 4.67
CA THR A 8 -4.10 16.97 5.30
C THR A 8 -3.49 15.87 4.41
N ILE A 9 -4.13 15.56 3.27
CA ILE A 9 -3.67 14.54 2.32
C ILE A 9 -3.01 15.25 1.14
N ARG A 10 -1.69 15.14 1.05
CA ARG A 10 -0.90 15.78 0.00
C ARG A 10 -1.17 15.14 -1.36
N VAL A 11 -1.62 15.94 -2.32
CA VAL A 11 -1.73 15.55 -3.73
C VAL A 11 -0.34 15.63 -4.37
N ILE A 12 0.09 14.56 -5.02
CA ILE A 12 1.36 14.45 -5.74
C ILE A 12 1.15 14.78 -7.22
N TYR A 13 0.05 14.26 -7.79
CA TYR A 13 -0.32 14.45 -9.19
C TYR A 13 -1.83 14.34 -9.35
N GLU A 14 -2.40 15.13 -10.23
CA GLU A 14 -3.82 15.04 -10.61
C GLU A 14 -4.01 15.47 -12.06
N ASP A 15 -4.78 14.67 -12.82
CA ASP A 15 -5.29 14.99 -14.14
C ASP A 15 -6.77 14.56 -14.27
N ASP A 16 -7.33 14.51 -15.48
CA ASP A 16 -8.72 14.08 -15.70
C ASP A 16 -8.96 12.60 -15.39
N ASN A 17 -7.94 11.77 -15.42
CA ASN A 17 -8.05 10.32 -15.29
C ASN A 17 -7.54 9.80 -13.94
N PHE A 18 -6.56 10.47 -13.32
CA PHE A 18 -5.84 9.98 -12.16
C PHE A 18 -5.72 11.02 -11.06
N LEU A 19 -5.69 10.53 -9.84
CA LEU A 19 -5.31 11.26 -8.64
C LEU A 19 -4.27 10.43 -7.89
N VAL A 20 -3.07 10.99 -7.72
CA VAL A 20 -1.97 10.36 -6.97
C VAL A 20 -1.70 11.18 -5.71
N VAL A 21 -1.68 10.52 -4.57
CA VAL A 21 -1.55 11.18 -3.27
C VAL A 21 -0.51 10.50 -2.40
N ASP A 22 -0.01 11.23 -1.41
CA ASP A 22 0.76 10.72 -0.29
C ASP A 22 -0.20 10.45 0.88
N LYS A 23 -0.54 9.19 1.08
CA LYS A 23 -1.41 8.78 2.18
C LYS A 23 -0.68 8.92 3.51
N PRO A 24 -1.17 9.69 4.47
CA PRO A 24 -0.62 9.69 5.82
C PRO A 24 -0.91 8.36 6.53
N SER A 25 -0.10 8.04 7.54
CA SER A 25 -0.38 6.95 8.48
C SER A 25 -1.63 7.27 9.31
N GLY A 26 -2.34 6.24 9.74
CA GLY A 26 -3.54 6.35 10.59
C GLY A 26 -4.87 6.38 9.82
N ILE A 27 -4.86 6.56 8.50
CA ILE A 27 -6.08 6.61 7.67
C ILE A 27 -6.14 5.36 6.77
N PRO A 28 -7.27 4.64 6.68
CA PRO A 28 -7.42 3.55 5.73
C PRO A 28 -7.48 4.08 4.28
N THR A 29 -7.15 3.23 3.31
CA THR A 29 -7.24 3.58 1.88
C THR A 29 -8.67 3.87 1.44
N HIS A 30 -9.64 3.08 1.93
CA HIS A 30 -11.08 3.25 1.73
C HIS A 30 -11.81 2.88 3.01
N ALA A 31 -13.04 3.34 3.15
CA ALA A 31 -13.88 3.10 4.30
C ALA A 31 -14.02 1.59 4.59
N PRO A 32 -13.63 1.10 5.78
CA PRO A 32 -13.86 -0.28 6.17
C PRO A 32 -15.32 -0.52 6.59
N ASN A 33 -16.03 0.53 6.96
CA ASN A 33 -17.45 0.57 7.34
C ASN A 33 -17.96 2.02 7.29
N ASP A 34 -19.25 2.23 7.52
CA ASP A 34 -19.91 3.54 7.44
C ASP A 34 -19.44 4.57 8.49
N SER A 35 -18.74 4.13 9.53
CA SER A 35 -18.30 4.99 10.64
C SER A 35 -16.89 5.57 10.46
N ILE A 36 -16.11 5.07 9.50
CA ILE A 36 -14.71 5.46 9.30
C ILE A 36 -14.49 5.78 7.82
N GLN A 37 -14.21 7.04 7.53
CA GLN A 37 -13.82 7.44 6.18
C GLN A 37 -12.39 7.02 5.86
N GLY A 38 -12.16 6.58 4.64
CA GLY A 38 -10.84 6.37 4.07
C GLY A 38 -10.40 7.53 3.18
N VAL A 39 -9.19 7.45 2.69
CA VAL A 39 -8.61 8.47 1.77
C VAL A 39 -9.48 8.63 0.52
N ALA A 40 -10.01 7.52 -0.03
CA ALA A 40 -10.83 7.55 -1.24
C ALA A 40 -12.13 8.35 -1.05
N GLU A 41 -12.81 8.18 0.09
CA GLU A 41 -14.04 8.88 0.41
C GLU A 41 -13.78 10.37 0.68
N ILE A 42 -12.81 10.69 1.54
CA ILE A 42 -12.43 12.09 1.88
C ILE A 42 -12.11 12.89 0.62
N LEU A 43 -11.28 12.33 -0.27
CA LEU A 43 -10.84 13.03 -1.48
C LEU A 43 -11.90 13.04 -2.58
N GLY A 44 -12.74 12.02 -2.62
CA GLY A 44 -13.88 11.93 -3.55
C GLY A 44 -14.96 12.94 -3.22
N GLU A 45 -15.36 13.04 -1.96
CA GLU A 45 -16.33 14.05 -1.47
C GLU A 45 -15.85 15.49 -1.76
N ALA A 46 -14.57 15.79 -1.47
CA ALA A 46 -13.98 17.09 -1.74
C ALA A 46 -13.98 17.47 -3.24
N ARG A 47 -14.14 16.50 -4.15
CA ARG A 47 -14.15 16.68 -5.61
C ARG A 47 -15.52 16.45 -6.25
N GLY A 48 -16.52 16.04 -5.47
CA GLY A 48 -17.84 15.69 -5.98
C GLY A 48 -17.84 14.48 -6.93
N LEU A 49 -16.90 13.51 -6.73
CA LEU A 49 -16.79 12.32 -7.57
C LEU A 49 -16.42 11.07 -6.75
N ARG A 50 -16.66 9.89 -7.31
CA ARG A 50 -16.23 8.62 -6.72
C ARG A 50 -14.88 8.20 -7.29
N LEU A 51 -13.90 8.01 -6.42
CA LEU A 51 -12.57 7.52 -6.80
C LEU A 51 -12.54 6.00 -6.94
N GLY A 52 -11.93 5.50 -8.01
CA GLY A 52 -11.67 4.08 -8.19
C GLY A 52 -10.42 3.64 -7.45
N VAL A 53 -10.55 2.60 -6.60
CA VAL A 53 -9.46 2.05 -5.78
C VAL A 53 -8.91 0.80 -6.46
N HIS A 54 -7.63 0.80 -6.84
CA HIS A 54 -6.94 -0.32 -7.52
C HIS A 54 -5.86 -0.98 -6.67
N GLN A 55 -5.40 -0.29 -5.64
CA GLN A 55 -4.42 -0.77 -4.66
C GLN A 55 -4.78 -0.28 -3.26
N ARG A 56 -4.22 -0.93 -2.27
CA ARG A 56 -4.44 -0.56 -0.87
C ARG A 56 -3.12 -0.48 -0.12
N LEU A 57 -3.04 0.50 0.78
CA LEU A 57 -2.09 0.53 1.88
C LEU A 57 -2.85 0.29 3.19
N ASP A 58 -2.24 -0.38 4.14
CA ASP A 58 -2.78 -0.54 5.48
C ASP A 58 -2.98 0.83 6.14
N ALA A 59 -3.90 0.96 7.09
CA ALA A 59 -4.15 2.23 7.78
C ALA A 59 -2.87 2.81 8.38
N ALA A 60 -2.05 2.00 9.04
CA ALA A 60 -0.78 2.42 9.64
C ALA A 60 0.35 2.70 8.63
N THR A 61 0.19 2.31 7.35
CA THR A 61 1.20 2.51 6.31
C THR A 61 0.98 3.85 5.63
N SER A 62 2.00 4.68 5.56
CA SER A 62 2.03 5.90 4.74
C SER A 62 2.63 5.64 3.35
N GLY A 63 2.38 6.53 2.39
CA GLY A 63 3.00 6.51 1.08
C GLY A 63 2.05 6.68 -0.09
N VAL A 64 2.56 6.43 -1.29
CA VAL A 64 1.89 6.76 -2.55
C VAL A 64 0.70 5.84 -2.83
N LEU A 65 -0.45 6.47 -3.09
CA LEU A 65 -1.66 5.83 -3.61
C LEU A 65 -2.07 6.49 -4.92
N ALA A 66 -2.50 5.66 -5.89
CA ALA A 66 -3.08 6.12 -7.14
C ALA A 66 -4.55 5.69 -7.22
N PHE A 67 -5.43 6.64 -7.50
CA PHE A 67 -6.85 6.45 -7.72
C PHE A 67 -7.19 6.79 -9.17
N SER A 68 -8.24 6.15 -9.71
CA SER A 68 -8.82 6.59 -10.97
C SER A 68 -10.00 7.56 -10.72
N LYS A 69 -10.11 8.58 -11.58
CA LYS A 69 -11.19 9.57 -11.59
C LYS A 69 -12.21 9.33 -12.69
N SER A 70 -11.85 8.53 -13.71
CA SER A 70 -12.67 8.22 -14.88
C SER A 70 -12.71 6.73 -15.20
N ALA A 71 -13.66 6.29 -16.02
CA ALA A 71 -13.74 4.91 -16.51
C ALA A 71 -12.49 4.52 -17.32
N GLN A 72 -11.95 5.46 -18.12
CA GLN A 72 -10.71 5.26 -18.87
C GLN A 72 -9.52 5.08 -17.93
N GLY A 73 -9.40 5.94 -16.90
CA GLY A 73 -8.39 5.83 -15.86
C GLY A 73 -8.49 4.49 -15.10
N ALA A 74 -9.71 4.05 -14.77
CA ALA A 74 -9.95 2.77 -14.10
C ALA A 74 -9.46 1.59 -14.95
N THR A 75 -9.77 1.57 -16.23
CA THR A 75 -9.32 0.52 -17.16
C THR A 75 -7.78 0.50 -17.27
N ARG A 76 -7.14 1.66 -17.43
CA ARG A 76 -5.68 1.77 -17.59
C ARG A 76 -4.94 1.36 -16.31
N LEU A 77 -5.39 1.87 -15.15
CA LEU A 77 -4.76 1.57 -13.88
C LEU A 77 -4.99 0.11 -13.47
N GLY A 78 -6.21 -0.42 -13.68
CA GLY A 78 -6.54 -1.82 -13.45
C GLY A 78 -5.64 -2.76 -14.23
N LYS A 79 -5.48 -2.55 -15.54
CA LYS A 79 -4.56 -3.33 -16.39
C LYS A 79 -3.10 -3.24 -15.94
N ALA A 80 -2.64 -2.05 -15.53
CA ALA A 80 -1.26 -1.88 -15.05
C ALA A 80 -0.98 -2.72 -13.80
N PHE A 81 -1.93 -2.81 -12.85
CA PHE A 81 -1.81 -3.66 -11.67
C PHE A 81 -1.96 -5.15 -12.01
N GLU A 82 -2.91 -5.53 -12.84
CA GLU A 82 -3.15 -6.90 -13.28
C GLU A 82 -1.92 -7.49 -13.98
N LEU A 83 -1.35 -6.74 -14.93
CA LEU A 83 -0.15 -7.13 -15.67
C LEU A 83 1.15 -6.96 -14.88
N ARG A 84 1.07 -6.54 -13.60
CA ARG A 84 2.21 -6.28 -12.71
C ARG A 84 3.22 -5.27 -13.26
N ASN A 85 2.76 -4.34 -14.09
CA ASN A 85 3.59 -3.26 -14.66
C ASN A 85 3.85 -2.11 -13.67
N VAL A 86 3.32 -2.22 -12.44
CA VAL A 86 3.53 -1.25 -11.37
C VAL A 86 4.64 -1.74 -10.44
N LYS A 87 5.76 -1.04 -10.41
CA LYS A 87 6.80 -1.28 -9.41
C LYS A 87 6.35 -0.76 -8.05
N LYS A 88 6.45 -1.60 -7.02
CA LYS A 88 6.04 -1.27 -5.64
C LYS A 88 7.25 -1.36 -4.73
N THR A 89 7.76 -0.20 -4.33
CA THR A 89 8.92 -0.10 -3.43
C THR A 89 8.46 0.45 -2.08
N TYR A 90 8.89 -0.18 -1.01
CA TYR A 90 8.57 0.17 0.38
C TYR A 90 9.83 0.37 1.19
N ARG A 91 9.71 1.10 2.29
CA ARG A 91 10.70 1.10 3.37
C ARG A 91 10.06 0.56 4.64
N ALA A 92 10.77 -0.33 5.32
CA ALA A 92 10.31 -0.92 6.57
C ALA A 92 11.46 -0.96 7.58
N LEU A 93 11.18 -0.51 8.79
CA LEU A 93 12.05 -0.73 9.94
C LEU A 93 11.68 -2.10 10.52
N VAL A 94 12.63 -3.00 10.62
CA VAL A 94 12.43 -4.36 11.13
C VAL A 94 13.30 -4.64 12.34
N CYS A 95 12.81 -5.51 13.25
CA CYS A 95 13.63 -6.05 14.33
C CYS A 95 14.55 -7.12 13.77
N GLY A 96 15.82 -7.07 14.18
CA GLY A 96 16.86 -7.95 13.66
C GLY A 96 17.52 -7.42 12.39
N ILE A 97 18.75 -7.87 12.16
CA ILE A 97 19.54 -7.49 10.99
C ILE A 97 19.63 -8.73 10.08
N PRO A 98 19.19 -8.64 8.82
CA PRO A 98 19.34 -9.75 7.87
C PRO A 98 20.82 -10.17 7.72
N LYS A 99 21.07 -11.46 7.60
CA LYS A 99 22.44 -12.02 7.44
C LYS A 99 23.15 -11.49 6.20
N THR A 100 22.41 -11.13 5.15
CA THR A 100 22.92 -10.57 3.91
C THR A 100 22.39 -9.17 3.70
N ALA A 101 23.20 -8.26 3.15
CA ALA A 101 22.81 -6.88 2.89
C ALA A 101 21.68 -6.75 1.87
N SER A 102 21.48 -7.76 1.01
CA SER A 102 20.37 -7.84 0.07
C SER A 102 20.00 -9.28 -0.19
N GLY A 103 18.79 -9.52 -0.65
CA GLY A 103 18.32 -10.86 -0.96
C GLY A 103 16.88 -10.90 -1.44
N GLN A 104 16.37 -12.11 -1.59
CA GLN A 104 14.98 -12.39 -1.91
C GLN A 104 14.39 -13.28 -0.83
N TRP A 105 13.20 -12.91 -0.34
CA TRP A 105 12.41 -13.78 0.52
C TRP A 105 11.23 -14.33 -0.25
N THR A 106 10.99 -15.63 -0.07
CA THR A 106 9.84 -16.34 -0.64
C THR A 106 9.19 -17.13 0.47
N HIS A 107 7.93 -16.84 0.74
CA HIS A 107 7.11 -17.52 1.73
C HIS A 107 5.76 -17.89 1.13
N THR A 108 5.09 -18.87 1.71
CA THR A 108 3.69 -19.16 1.43
C THR A 108 2.86 -18.58 2.55
N LEU A 109 1.96 -17.65 2.23
CA LEU A 109 1.17 -16.87 3.21
C LEU A 109 -0.32 -17.10 3.03
N VAL A 110 -1.03 -17.29 4.14
CA VAL A 110 -2.50 -17.29 4.21
C VAL A 110 -2.97 -16.08 5.01
N HIS A 111 -4.09 -15.49 4.60
CA HIS A 111 -4.76 -14.41 5.32
C HIS A 111 -6.10 -14.90 5.82
N GLU A 112 -6.23 -15.09 7.13
CA GLU A 112 -7.42 -15.61 7.80
C GLU A 112 -7.65 -14.84 9.11
N GLY A 113 -8.91 -14.52 9.40
CA GLY A 113 -9.29 -13.81 10.63
C GLY A 113 -8.59 -12.46 10.83
N GLY A 114 -8.25 -11.74 9.73
CA GLY A 114 -7.55 -10.46 9.80
C GLY A 114 -6.03 -10.57 10.00
N VAL A 115 -5.50 -11.79 10.14
CA VAL A 115 -4.06 -12.06 10.37
C VAL A 115 -3.45 -12.75 9.15
N THR A 116 -2.24 -12.34 8.78
CA THR A 116 -1.44 -13.03 7.75
C THR A 116 -0.33 -13.84 8.42
N LYS A 117 -0.25 -15.11 8.10
CA LYS A 117 0.73 -16.05 8.67
C LYS A 117 1.33 -16.95 7.59
N ALA A 118 2.51 -17.50 7.86
CA ALA A 118 3.09 -18.54 7.00
C ALA A 118 2.26 -19.83 7.09
N SER A 119 1.97 -20.44 5.93
CA SER A 119 1.22 -21.69 5.84
C SER A 119 1.50 -22.39 4.53
N PRO A 120 1.68 -23.73 4.51
CA PRO A 120 1.87 -24.50 3.25
C PRO A 120 0.69 -24.37 2.28
N GLN A 121 -0.53 -24.11 2.78
CA GLN A 121 -1.75 -23.94 1.98
C GLN A 121 -1.94 -22.51 1.46
N GLY A 122 -1.00 -21.60 1.76
CA GLY A 122 -1.09 -20.19 1.40
C GLY A 122 -0.73 -19.90 -0.05
N LYS A 123 -0.80 -18.62 -0.40
CA LYS A 123 -0.33 -18.10 -1.68
C LYS A 123 1.15 -17.74 -1.61
N MET A 124 1.89 -17.96 -2.70
CA MET A 124 3.29 -17.60 -2.77
C MET A 124 3.48 -16.09 -2.71
N ALA A 125 4.23 -15.64 -1.72
CA ALA A 125 4.63 -14.26 -1.48
C ALA A 125 6.13 -14.10 -1.76
N LYS A 126 6.50 -13.17 -2.66
CA LYS A 126 7.89 -12.89 -3.02
C LYS A 126 8.18 -11.42 -2.87
N LEU A 127 9.33 -11.10 -2.32
CA LEU A 127 9.89 -9.75 -2.26
C LEU A 127 11.41 -9.79 -2.40
N ARG A 128 12.00 -8.71 -2.89
CA ARG A 128 13.44 -8.45 -2.78
C ARG A 128 13.64 -7.38 -1.73
N TYR A 129 14.75 -7.46 -1.03
CA TYR A 129 15.13 -6.45 -0.05
C TYR A 129 16.58 -6.02 -0.20
N ARG A 130 16.85 -4.82 0.27
CA ARG A 130 18.18 -4.27 0.47
C ARG A 130 18.20 -3.54 1.82
N THR A 131 19.20 -3.83 2.65
CA THR A 131 19.45 -3.08 3.90
C THR A 131 20.00 -1.70 3.55
N VAL A 132 19.29 -0.66 3.96
CA VAL A 132 19.66 0.74 3.73
C VAL A 132 20.50 1.27 4.88
N ALA A 133 20.11 0.90 6.12
CA ALA A 133 20.79 1.32 7.35
C ALA A 133 20.51 0.31 8.47
N THR A 134 21.37 0.33 9.50
CA THR A 134 21.15 -0.41 10.75
C THR A 134 21.29 0.55 11.94
N ILE A 135 20.42 0.40 12.96
CA ILE A 135 20.43 1.20 14.17
C ILE A 135 20.17 0.26 15.36
N GLY A 136 21.20 -0.05 16.11
CA GLY A 136 21.12 -1.04 17.19
C GLY A 136 20.63 -2.39 16.69
N PRO A 137 19.56 -2.97 17.27
CA PRO A 137 19.02 -4.27 16.82
C PRO A 137 18.07 -4.16 15.62
N PHE A 138 17.92 -2.99 15.01
CA PHE A 138 16.97 -2.74 13.92
C PHE A 138 17.69 -2.57 12.58
N ALA A 139 17.02 -2.97 11.50
CA ALA A 139 17.43 -2.68 10.14
C ALA A 139 16.34 -1.91 9.39
N LEU A 140 16.74 -0.85 8.66
CA LEU A 140 15.89 -0.20 7.67
C LEU A 140 16.08 -0.90 6.33
N LEU A 141 15.02 -1.52 5.84
CA LEU A 141 15.01 -2.22 4.56
C LEU A 141 14.28 -1.40 3.49
N GLU A 142 14.85 -1.39 2.30
CA GLU A 142 14.13 -1.05 1.07
C GLU A 142 13.65 -2.36 0.43
N ILE A 143 12.36 -2.43 0.12
CA ILE A 143 11.68 -3.68 -0.26
C ILE A 143 10.96 -3.46 -1.59
N ASP A 144 11.31 -4.27 -2.60
CA ASP A 144 10.55 -4.37 -3.85
C ASP A 144 9.58 -5.55 -3.76
N LEU A 145 8.26 -5.27 -3.79
CA LEU A 145 7.23 -6.30 -3.79
C LEU A 145 7.03 -6.88 -5.18
N MET A 146 7.29 -8.18 -5.31
CA MET A 146 7.03 -8.95 -6.54
C MET A 146 5.60 -9.51 -6.57
N THR A 147 4.98 -9.69 -5.40
CA THR A 147 3.59 -10.14 -5.20
C THR A 147 2.85 -9.16 -4.31
N GLY A 148 1.53 -9.29 -4.19
CA GLY A 148 0.69 -8.40 -3.39
C GLY A 148 -0.25 -9.19 -2.49
N ILE A 149 0.28 -9.86 -1.47
CA ILE A 149 -0.52 -10.54 -0.44
C ILE A 149 -0.83 -9.52 0.67
N THR A 150 -2.04 -9.59 1.21
CA THR A 150 -2.45 -8.75 2.34
C THR A 150 -1.44 -8.86 3.49
N HIS A 151 -0.99 -7.74 4.03
CA HIS A 151 -0.01 -7.64 5.11
C HIS A 151 1.34 -8.34 4.83
N GLN A 152 1.74 -8.50 3.55
CA GLN A 152 2.92 -9.29 3.16
C GLN A 152 4.23 -8.82 3.82
N ILE A 153 4.39 -7.52 4.07
CA ILE A 153 5.60 -6.95 4.68
C ILE A 153 5.53 -7.01 6.22
N ARG A 154 4.33 -7.09 6.80
CA ARG A 154 4.12 -7.20 8.25
C ARG A 154 4.33 -8.62 8.71
#